data_c3e51e7f02eef678ec41ef0f0cc60965
#
_entry.id   c3e51e7f02eef678ec41ef0f0cc60965
#
_cell.length_a   1.000
_cell.length_b   1.000
_cell.length_c   1.000
_cell.angle_alpha   90.00
_cell.angle_beta   90.00
_cell.angle_gamma   90.00
#
_symmetry.space_group_name_H-M   'P 1'
#
loop_
_entity.id
_entity.type
_entity.pdbx_description
1 polymer ?
#
loop_
_entity_poly.entity_id
_entity_poly.type
_entity_poly.pdbx_seq_one_letter_code
_entity_poly.pdbx_strand_id
1 'polypeptide(L)'
;AAFIEYCGRIDGRIHLCGLSLGGILALNYTLDFPEKVKTLVLIGTPHKVPKIMFRIQNMIFRFLPESVFQNMAFNKRDTFLLGNSMKNLDFSDRVKDITCPALIICGKKDRANMKSARYLRQNMKNAKLKIIQNTGHVVNEENPQDLGRLLDKFYSGTGI
;
A
#
# COMPACT_ATOMS: atom_id res chain seq x y z
N ALA A 1 14.12 1.50 7.78
CA ALA A 1 14.90 2.50 8.54
C ALA A 1 14.47 3.93 8.18
N ALA A 2 14.76 4.47 6.97
CA ALA A 2 14.54 5.89 6.64
C ALA A 2 13.08 6.38 6.79
N PHE A 3 12.08 5.60 6.38
CA PHE A 3 10.67 5.97 6.53
C PHE A 3 10.25 6.09 8.01
N ILE A 4 10.68 5.15 8.84
CA ILE A 4 10.39 5.17 10.29
C ILE A 4 11.06 6.39 10.94
N GLU A 5 12.32 6.66 10.60
CA GLU A 5 13.05 7.81 11.08
C GLU A 5 12.39 9.14 10.68
N TYR A 6 11.97 9.26 9.41
CA TYR A 6 11.26 10.43 8.92
C TYR A 6 9.94 10.66 9.68
N CYS A 7 9.10 9.64 9.81
CA CYS A 7 7.83 9.74 10.53
C CYS A 7 8.03 10.05 12.03
N GLY A 8 9.11 9.53 12.62
CA GLY A 8 9.44 9.77 14.02
C GLY A 8 9.80 11.23 14.35
N ARG A 9 10.24 12.02 13.34
CA ARG A 9 10.56 13.45 13.49
C ARG A 9 9.33 14.36 13.43
N ILE A 10 8.17 13.83 13.05
CA ILE A 10 6.93 14.61 12.96
C ILE A 10 6.25 14.59 14.32
N ASP A 11 5.98 15.78 14.84
CA ASP A 11 5.24 15.94 16.09
C ASP A 11 3.77 15.56 15.91
N GLY A 12 3.19 14.92 16.95
CA GLY A 12 1.80 14.51 16.97
C GLY A 12 1.50 13.27 16.10
N ARG A 13 0.20 13.09 15.79
CA ARG A 13 -0.31 11.98 15.00
C ARG A 13 -0.35 12.36 13.52
N ILE A 14 0.06 11.42 12.66
CA ILE A 14 0.17 11.63 11.21
C ILE A 14 -0.94 10.92 10.44
N HIS A 15 -1.26 11.45 9.26
CA HIS A 15 -2.08 10.79 8.26
C HIS A 15 -1.15 10.06 7.28
N LEU A 16 -1.36 8.77 7.10
CA LEU A 16 -0.60 7.98 6.14
C LEU A 16 -1.47 7.64 4.94
N CYS A 17 -0.93 7.87 3.75
CA CYS A 17 -1.54 7.48 2.49
C CYS A 17 -0.48 6.82 1.61
N GLY A 18 -0.75 5.59 1.14
CA GLY A 18 0.20 4.87 0.31
C GLY A 18 -0.45 4.04 -0.78
N LEU A 19 0.15 4.12 -1.98
CA LEU A 19 -0.17 3.26 -3.12
C LEU A 19 0.81 2.09 -3.16
N SER A 20 0.29 0.87 -3.34
CA SER A 20 1.08 -0.34 -3.60
C SER A 20 2.20 -0.53 -2.54
N LEU A 21 3.47 -0.38 -2.91
CA LEU A 21 4.61 -0.42 -1.99
C LEU A 21 4.50 0.65 -0.89
N GLY A 22 4.10 1.88 -1.23
CA GLY A 22 3.85 2.94 -0.25
C GLY A 22 2.78 2.54 0.77
N GLY A 23 1.76 1.80 0.33
CA GLY A 23 0.74 1.23 1.19
C GLY A 23 1.28 0.14 2.12
N ILE A 24 2.21 -0.69 1.67
CA ILE A 24 2.90 -1.68 2.52
C ILE A 24 3.70 -0.98 3.62
N LEU A 25 4.44 0.07 3.28
CA LEU A 25 5.20 0.85 4.25
C LEU A 25 4.29 1.52 5.28
N ALA A 26 3.19 2.14 4.82
CA ALA A 26 2.20 2.77 5.69
C ALA A 26 1.51 1.75 6.62
N LEU A 27 1.16 0.58 6.09
CA LEU A 27 0.55 -0.52 6.84
C LEU A 27 1.50 -1.04 7.93
N ASN A 28 2.75 -1.32 7.56
CA ASN A 28 3.75 -1.78 8.52
C ASN A 28 4.00 -0.74 9.62
N TYR A 29 4.17 0.52 9.25
CA TYR A 29 4.36 1.61 10.23
C TYR A 29 3.18 1.72 11.19
N THR A 30 1.94 1.64 10.67
CA THR A 30 0.72 1.70 11.51
C THR A 30 0.65 0.55 12.51
N LEU A 31 1.11 -0.65 12.13
CA LEU A 31 1.16 -1.80 13.02
C LEU A 31 2.24 -1.71 14.09
N ASP A 32 3.36 -1.06 13.78
CA ASP A 32 4.49 -0.93 14.71
C ASP A 32 4.36 0.32 15.62
N PHE A 33 3.63 1.36 15.17
CA PHE A 33 3.45 2.65 15.87
C PHE A 33 1.98 3.14 15.80
N PRO A 34 1.02 2.36 16.32
CA PRO A 34 -0.41 2.66 16.16
C PRO A 34 -0.82 4.00 16.78
N GLU A 35 -0.17 4.41 17.86
CA GLU A 35 -0.41 5.68 18.57
C GLU A 35 -0.01 6.91 17.74
N LYS A 36 0.93 6.75 16.80
CA LYS A 36 1.42 7.81 15.91
C LYS A 36 0.52 8.04 14.70
N VAL A 37 -0.37 7.11 14.37
CA VAL A 37 -1.18 7.20 13.15
C VAL A 37 -2.60 7.68 13.45
N LYS A 38 -2.98 8.78 12.83
CA LYS A 38 -4.33 9.37 12.93
C LYS A 38 -5.31 8.71 11.97
N THR A 39 -4.91 8.51 10.71
CA THR A 39 -5.69 7.80 9.70
C THR A 39 -4.77 7.07 8.73
N LEU A 40 -5.27 6.02 8.10
CA LEU A 40 -4.55 5.21 7.14
C LEU A 40 -5.32 5.08 5.83
N VAL A 41 -4.68 5.42 4.70
CA VAL A 41 -5.22 5.20 3.36
C VAL A 41 -4.33 4.20 2.61
N LEU A 42 -4.94 3.12 2.15
CA LEU A 42 -4.27 2.03 1.44
C LEU A 42 -4.84 1.90 0.02
N ILE A 43 -4.02 2.15 -0.99
CA ILE A 43 -4.44 2.13 -2.40
C ILE A 43 -3.74 0.98 -3.11
N GLY A 44 -4.49 0.02 -3.66
CA GLY A 44 -3.91 -1.13 -4.37
C GLY A 44 -2.87 -1.89 -3.53
N THR A 45 -3.06 -1.97 -2.22
CA THR A 45 -2.06 -2.50 -1.28
C THR A 45 -2.30 -3.98 -1.01
N PRO A 46 -1.31 -4.85 -1.23
CA PRO A 46 -1.39 -6.23 -0.82
C PRO A 46 -1.24 -6.38 0.71
N HIS A 47 -2.09 -7.20 1.35
CA HIS A 47 -1.94 -7.53 2.78
C HIS A 47 -0.89 -8.62 3.04
N LYS A 48 -0.54 -9.36 1.99
CA LYS A 48 0.56 -10.34 1.97
C LYS A 48 1.15 -10.45 0.58
N VAL A 49 2.40 -10.81 0.52
CA VAL A 49 3.10 -11.00 -0.75
C VAL A 49 3.34 -12.50 -0.98
N PRO A 50 2.71 -13.11 -2.00
CA PRO A 50 2.89 -14.52 -2.28
C PRO A 50 4.34 -14.81 -2.70
N LYS A 51 5.01 -15.74 -2.00
CA LYS A 51 6.41 -16.11 -2.26
C LYS A 51 6.66 -16.55 -3.71
N ILE A 52 5.66 -17.18 -4.32
CA ILE A 52 5.74 -17.63 -5.72
C ILE A 52 5.83 -16.45 -6.70
N MET A 53 5.09 -15.37 -6.45
CA MET A 53 5.16 -14.17 -7.29
C MET A 53 6.55 -13.55 -7.29
N PHE A 54 7.22 -13.52 -6.12
CA PHE A 54 8.61 -13.06 -6.03
C PHE A 54 9.58 -13.93 -6.79
N ARG A 55 9.41 -15.25 -6.75
CA ARG A 55 10.27 -16.17 -7.51
C ARG A 55 10.13 -15.91 -9.01
N ILE A 56 8.90 -15.77 -9.50
CA ILE A 56 8.63 -15.49 -10.92
C ILE A 56 9.17 -14.10 -11.30
N GLN A 57 8.91 -13.08 -10.50
CA GLN A 57 9.39 -11.72 -10.73
C GLN A 57 10.92 -11.67 -10.76
N ASN A 58 11.59 -12.28 -9.79
CA ASN A 58 13.06 -12.34 -9.73
C ASN A 58 13.64 -13.09 -10.93
N MET A 59 12.98 -14.18 -11.38
CA MET A 59 13.38 -14.89 -12.56
C MET A 59 13.27 -14.00 -13.82
N ILE A 60 12.15 -13.30 -14.00
CA ILE A 60 11.96 -12.37 -15.10
C ILE A 60 13.01 -11.23 -15.03
N PHE A 61 13.18 -10.61 -13.88
CA PHE A 61 14.13 -9.50 -13.69
C PHE A 61 15.58 -9.91 -13.94
N ARG A 62 15.93 -11.18 -13.72
CA ARG A 62 17.26 -11.69 -14.01
C ARG A 62 17.60 -11.61 -15.50
N PHE A 63 16.61 -11.78 -16.37
CA PHE A 63 16.79 -11.78 -17.82
C PHE A 63 16.52 -10.43 -18.49
N LEU A 64 15.97 -9.44 -17.75
CA LEU A 64 15.73 -8.11 -18.29
C LEU A 64 17.05 -7.31 -18.37
N PRO A 65 17.28 -6.57 -19.48
CA PRO A 65 18.44 -5.69 -19.61
C PRO A 65 18.37 -4.51 -18.65
N GLU A 66 19.53 -3.97 -18.27
CA GLU A 66 19.68 -2.84 -17.33
C GLU A 66 18.88 -1.61 -17.77
N SER A 67 18.75 -1.38 -19.08
CA SER A 67 18.00 -0.26 -19.65
C SER A 67 16.53 -0.20 -19.23
N VAL A 68 15.92 -1.35 -18.92
CA VAL A 68 14.54 -1.41 -18.42
C VAL A 68 14.44 -0.82 -17.00
N PHE A 69 15.47 -0.97 -16.19
CA PHE A 69 15.51 -0.46 -14.82
C PHE A 69 15.86 1.02 -14.73
N GLN A 70 16.56 1.57 -15.73
CA GLN A 70 16.93 2.99 -15.77
C GLN A 70 15.70 3.93 -15.78
N ASN A 71 14.56 3.44 -16.32
CA ASN A 71 13.30 4.19 -16.32
C ASN A 71 12.50 4.03 -15.02
N MET A 72 12.96 3.19 -14.07
CA MET A 72 12.27 2.85 -12.83
C MET A 72 13.02 3.45 -11.64
N ALA A 73 13.44 4.62 -11.53
CA ALA A 73 14.08 5.27 -10.35
C ALA A 73 14.96 4.35 -9.43
N PHE A 74 15.13 3.07 -9.76
CA PHE A 74 15.89 2.04 -9.04
C PHE A 74 16.77 1.27 -10.03
N ASN A 75 18.01 0.98 -9.63
CA ASN A 75 18.83 0.05 -10.38
C ASN A 75 18.40 -1.41 -10.13
N LYS A 76 18.88 -2.31 -10.96
CA LYS A 76 18.54 -3.74 -10.88
C LYS A 76 18.83 -4.34 -9.50
N ARG A 77 19.97 -3.99 -8.90
CA ARG A 77 20.39 -4.47 -7.58
C ARG A 77 19.41 -4.04 -6.49
N ASP A 78 19.02 -2.75 -6.47
CA ASP A 78 18.11 -2.20 -5.47
C ASP A 78 16.71 -2.80 -5.61
N THR A 79 16.26 -3.06 -6.85
CA THR A 79 14.99 -3.75 -7.12
C THR A 79 14.99 -5.18 -6.54
N PHE A 80 16.09 -5.94 -6.70
CA PHE A 80 16.23 -7.26 -6.09
C PHE A 80 16.28 -7.20 -4.56
N LEU A 81 17.00 -6.25 -3.98
CA LEU A 81 17.11 -6.07 -2.53
C LEU A 81 15.74 -5.72 -1.94
N LEU A 82 15.02 -4.79 -2.56
CA LEU A 82 13.67 -4.42 -2.17
C LEU A 82 12.73 -5.63 -2.24
N GLY A 83 12.72 -6.34 -3.37
CA GLY A 83 11.94 -7.56 -3.53
C GLY A 83 12.24 -8.58 -2.44
N ASN A 84 13.50 -8.88 -2.19
CA ASN A 84 13.89 -9.83 -1.15
C ASN A 84 13.46 -9.41 0.26
N SER A 85 13.48 -8.11 0.57
CA SER A 85 13.01 -7.60 1.87
C SER A 85 11.50 -7.80 2.07
N MET A 86 10.73 -7.88 0.99
CA MET A 86 9.28 -8.00 1.01
C MET A 86 8.76 -9.45 0.93
N LYS A 87 9.60 -10.43 0.58
CA LYS A 87 9.18 -11.82 0.28
C LYS A 87 8.48 -12.56 1.42
N ASN A 88 8.64 -12.09 2.66
CA ASN A 88 8.06 -12.71 3.85
C ASN A 88 6.98 -11.82 4.50
N LEU A 89 6.57 -10.72 3.84
CA LEU A 89 5.56 -9.85 4.40
C LEU A 89 4.19 -10.53 4.34
N ASP A 90 3.63 -10.76 5.51
CA ASP A 90 2.26 -11.22 5.71
C ASP A 90 1.68 -10.50 6.94
N PHE A 91 0.72 -9.65 6.69
CA PHE A 91 0.04 -8.86 7.71
C PHE A 91 -1.30 -9.47 8.15
N SER A 92 -1.63 -10.67 7.65
CA SER A 92 -2.96 -11.28 7.82
C SER A 92 -3.41 -11.31 9.28
N ASP A 93 -2.56 -11.74 10.19
CA ASP A 93 -2.91 -11.88 11.60
C ASP A 93 -2.90 -10.56 12.38
N ARG A 94 -2.18 -9.53 11.86
CA ARG A 94 -1.97 -8.26 12.55
C ARG A 94 -2.91 -7.14 12.14
N VAL A 95 -3.51 -7.20 10.94
CA VAL A 95 -4.38 -6.10 10.45
C VAL A 95 -5.59 -5.83 11.34
N LYS A 96 -6.03 -6.81 12.12
CA LYS A 96 -7.11 -6.67 13.12
C LYS A 96 -6.76 -5.72 14.27
N ASP A 97 -5.47 -5.50 14.51
CA ASP A 97 -4.96 -4.65 15.58
C ASP A 97 -4.95 -3.17 15.19
N ILE A 98 -5.21 -2.85 13.92
CA ILE A 98 -5.32 -1.47 13.44
C ILE A 98 -6.65 -0.88 13.90
N THR A 99 -6.56 0.14 14.73
CA THR A 99 -7.72 0.81 15.35
C THR A 99 -8.03 2.18 14.74
N CYS A 100 -7.05 2.82 14.08
CA CYS A 100 -7.29 4.11 13.43
C CYS A 100 -8.29 3.99 12.27
N PRO A 101 -9.04 5.06 11.95
CA PRO A 101 -9.87 5.10 10.75
C PRO A 101 -9.05 4.81 9.50
N ALA A 102 -9.55 3.89 8.65
CA ALA A 102 -8.85 3.48 7.44
C ALA A 102 -9.74 3.54 6.20
N LEU A 103 -9.15 3.99 5.08
CA LEU A 103 -9.76 3.95 3.76
C LEU A 103 -8.94 3.05 2.86
N ILE A 104 -9.58 2.00 2.34
CA ILE A 104 -8.99 1.07 1.39
C ILE A 104 -9.55 1.41 0.01
N ILE A 105 -8.67 1.65 -0.96
CA ILE A 105 -9.03 2.00 -2.34
C ILE A 105 -8.42 0.95 -3.27
N CYS A 106 -9.22 0.48 -4.22
CA CYS A 106 -8.76 -0.45 -5.25
C CYS A 106 -9.43 -0.12 -6.59
N GLY A 107 -8.66 -0.10 -7.66
CA GLY A 107 -9.23 -0.01 -8.99
C GLY A 107 -9.99 -1.31 -9.35
N LYS A 108 -11.10 -1.20 -10.04
CA LYS A 108 -11.93 -2.37 -10.44
C LYS A 108 -11.17 -3.37 -11.30
N LYS A 109 -10.22 -2.88 -12.13
CA LYS A 109 -9.40 -3.69 -13.02
C LYS A 109 -8.13 -4.24 -12.33
N ASP A 110 -7.79 -3.77 -11.10
CA ASP A 110 -6.67 -4.30 -10.31
C ASP A 110 -7.02 -5.66 -9.69
N ARG A 111 -7.03 -6.68 -10.54
CA ARG A 111 -7.36 -8.06 -10.13
C ARG A 111 -6.38 -8.64 -9.13
N ALA A 112 -5.13 -8.19 -9.16
CA ALA A 112 -4.06 -8.69 -8.29
C ALA A 112 -4.32 -8.31 -6.84
N ASN A 113 -4.76 -7.07 -6.58
CA ASN A 113 -4.93 -6.54 -5.23
C ASN A 113 -6.38 -6.56 -4.72
N MET A 114 -7.36 -6.87 -5.58
CA MET A 114 -8.78 -6.89 -5.19
C MET A 114 -9.06 -7.85 -4.00
N LYS A 115 -8.42 -9.02 -3.99
CA LYS A 115 -8.56 -9.96 -2.86
C LYS A 115 -8.00 -9.37 -1.56
N SER A 116 -6.87 -8.69 -1.65
CA SER A 116 -6.24 -8.01 -0.51
C SER A 116 -7.10 -6.85 0.00
N ALA A 117 -7.65 -6.04 -0.90
CA ALA A 117 -8.52 -4.93 -0.52
C ALA A 117 -9.77 -5.41 0.25
N ARG A 118 -10.38 -6.50 -0.20
CA ARG A 118 -11.52 -7.12 0.50
C ARG A 118 -11.11 -7.70 1.86
N TYR A 119 -9.97 -8.39 1.90
CA TYR A 119 -9.44 -8.97 3.14
C TYR A 119 -9.18 -7.88 4.19
N LEU A 120 -8.48 -6.81 3.82
CA LEU A 120 -8.22 -5.67 4.70
C LEU A 120 -9.52 -5.05 5.23
N ARG A 121 -10.53 -4.83 4.34
CA ARG A 121 -11.84 -4.32 4.76
C ARG A 121 -12.55 -5.23 5.77
N GLN A 122 -12.45 -6.54 5.59
CA GLN A 122 -13.14 -7.52 6.46
C GLN A 122 -12.48 -7.66 7.83
N ASN A 123 -11.15 -7.47 7.91
CA ASN A 123 -10.39 -7.76 9.12
C ASN A 123 -9.93 -6.50 9.89
N MET A 124 -10.03 -5.32 9.31
CA MET A 124 -9.78 -4.05 10.00
C MET A 124 -11.10 -3.47 10.54
N LYS A 125 -11.15 -3.16 11.85
CA LYS A 125 -12.38 -2.71 12.53
C LYS A 125 -12.98 -1.45 11.93
N ASN A 126 -12.16 -0.44 11.71
CA ASN A 126 -12.56 0.91 11.30
C ASN A 126 -12.22 1.22 9.84
N ALA A 127 -12.30 0.22 8.95
CA ALA A 127 -11.96 0.39 7.54
C ALA A 127 -13.20 0.54 6.65
N LYS A 128 -13.09 1.35 5.61
CA LYS A 128 -14.05 1.45 4.49
C LYS A 128 -13.35 1.08 3.20
N LEU A 129 -14.02 0.31 2.33
CA LEU A 129 -13.51 -0.04 1.00
C LEU A 129 -14.25 0.78 -0.07
N LYS A 130 -13.47 1.39 -0.97
CA LYS A 130 -13.95 2.06 -2.17
C LYS A 130 -13.30 1.44 -3.40
N ILE A 131 -14.13 1.10 -4.38
CA ILE A 131 -13.68 0.54 -5.65
C ILE A 131 -13.93 1.57 -6.74
N ILE A 132 -12.87 2.00 -7.43
CA ILE A 132 -12.94 2.98 -8.51
C ILE A 132 -13.17 2.22 -9.81
N GLN A 133 -14.26 2.56 -10.51
CA GLN A 133 -14.64 1.89 -11.77
C GLN A 133 -13.66 2.24 -12.89
N ASN A 134 -13.53 1.36 -13.86
CA ASN A 134 -12.69 1.53 -15.05
C ASN A 134 -11.18 1.76 -14.80
N THR A 135 -10.70 1.61 -13.57
CA THR A 135 -9.36 1.94 -13.09
C THR A 135 -8.58 0.66 -12.77
N GLY A 136 -7.31 0.63 -13.12
CA GLY A 136 -6.35 -0.44 -12.80
C GLY A 136 -5.61 -0.18 -11.50
N HIS A 137 -4.30 -0.51 -11.51
CA HIS A 137 -3.45 -0.45 -10.32
C HIS A 137 -2.98 0.96 -9.97
N VAL A 138 -2.61 1.75 -10.98
CA VAL A 138 -2.01 3.08 -10.80
C VAL A 138 -3.11 4.14 -10.71
N VAL A 139 -3.90 4.05 -9.64
CA VAL A 139 -5.13 4.83 -9.44
C VAL A 139 -4.92 6.34 -9.54
N ASN A 140 -3.78 6.84 -9.06
CA ASN A 140 -3.43 8.27 -9.09
C ASN A 140 -3.17 8.80 -10.50
N GLU A 141 -2.84 7.95 -11.46
CA GLU A 141 -2.64 8.32 -12.86
C GLU A 141 -3.90 8.04 -13.69
N GLU A 142 -4.53 6.89 -13.46
CA GLU A 142 -5.67 6.44 -14.26
C GLU A 142 -6.99 7.17 -13.91
N ASN A 143 -7.16 7.58 -12.65
CA ASN A 143 -8.38 8.29 -12.21
C ASN A 143 -8.11 9.23 -11.02
N PRO A 144 -7.30 10.28 -11.20
CA PRO A 144 -6.93 11.21 -10.12
C PRO A 144 -8.13 11.98 -9.55
N GLN A 145 -9.16 12.25 -10.37
CA GLN A 145 -10.35 12.99 -9.93
C GLN A 145 -11.18 12.20 -8.92
N ASP A 146 -11.46 10.93 -9.17
CA ASP A 146 -12.20 10.09 -8.21
C ASP A 146 -11.37 9.84 -6.96
N LEU A 147 -10.06 9.61 -7.11
CA LEU A 147 -9.16 9.47 -5.98
C LEU A 147 -9.19 10.72 -5.11
N GLY A 148 -9.03 11.91 -5.70
CA GLY A 148 -9.04 13.19 -4.98
C GLY A 148 -10.34 13.39 -4.20
N ARG A 149 -11.51 13.15 -4.85
CA ARG A 149 -12.81 13.23 -4.17
C ARG A 149 -12.95 12.27 -2.98
N LEU A 150 -12.43 11.06 -3.09
CA LEU A 150 -12.47 10.08 -2.01
C LEU A 150 -11.57 10.48 -0.85
N LEU A 151 -10.37 11.00 -1.13
CA LEU A 151 -9.43 11.46 -0.13
C LEU A 151 -9.97 12.70 0.61
N ASP A 152 -10.47 13.69 -0.13
CA ASP A 152 -11.08 14.90 0.42
C ASP A 152 -12.23 14.54 1.37
N LYS A 153 -13.17 13.72 0.90
CA LYS A 153 -14.27 13.23 1.72
C LYS A 153 -13.83 12.49 2.98
N PHE A 154 -12.76 11.72 2.88
CA PHE A 154 -12.24 10.95 4.00
C PHE A 154 -11.59 11.86 5.05
N TYR A 155 -10.73 12.79 4.60
CA TYR A 155 -10.00 13.68 5.51
C TYR A 155 -10.86 14.81 6.09
N SER A 156 -11.92 15.24 5.42
CA SER A 156 -12.88 16.22 5.95
C SER A 156 -13.79 15.66 7.05
N GLY A 157 -13.67 14.38 7.38
CA GLY A 157 -14.46 13.75 8.44
C GLY A 157 -15.88 13.35 8.05
N THR A 158 -16.31 13.64 6.81
CA THR A 158 -17.67 13.31 6.34
C THR A 158 -17.80 11.87 5.85
N GLY A 159 -16.72 11.12 5.86
CA GLY A 159 -16.64 9.77 5.30
C GLY A 159 -16.16 8.68 6.26
N ILE A 160 -15.89 9.01 7.54
CA ILE A 160 -15.44 8.05 8.54
C ILE A 160 -16.63 7.56 9.36
#